data_7d8def0303c8015f99e7d9ee64e7ca75
#
_entry.id   7d8def0303c8015f99e7d9ee64e7ca75
#
_cell.length_a   1.000
_cell.length_b   1.000
_cell.length_c   1.000
_cell.angle_alpha   90.00
_cell.angle_beta   90.00
_cell.angle_gamma   90.00
#
_symmetry.space_group_name_H-M   'P 1'
#
loop_
_entity.id
_entity.type
_entity.pdbx_description
1 polymer ?
#
loop_
_entity_poly.entity_id
_entity_poly.type
_entity_poly.pdbx_seq_one_letter_code
_entity_poly.pdbx_strand_id
1 'polypeptide(L)'
;MKLPFEETAGGHIMQRIHCLILQSISSMTESVRSIWIVPAKSACAEEVVVGRLLRVLSGTREVSEASWRGQDVVLKVFCHRWKARCHYWRELRGLRRLAELGFRAPVLLLSGRTKQGHWAVVTEKIADAFTGLDIWRQAETVEQKVDLLCQIAAELACHHRKGVTQADLHIGNFMLRGDVVFSLDVAQMSFRGRPLRRRASIEDLAKLLSCLGDDKFWGI
;
A
#
# COMPACT_ATOMS: atom_id res chain seq x y z
N MET A 1 2.47 23.63 -44.86
CA MET A 1 1.73 22.39 -45.06
C MET A 1 2.41 21.34 -44.18
N LYS A 2 1.90 21.12 -42.94
CA LYS A 2 2.40 20.14 -41.96
C LYS A 2 1.34 19.06 -41.83
N LEU A 3 1.74 17.82 -42.12
CA LEU A 3 0.93 16.62 -41.97
C LEU A 3 0.78 16.29 -40.48
N PRO A 4 -0.39 15.79 -40.01
CA PRO A 4 -0.57 15.37 -38.63
C PRO A 4 0.08 14.02 -38.36
N PHE A 5 0.72 13.88 -37.24
CA PHE A 5 1.29 12.65 -36.68
C PHE A 5 0.11 11.75 -36.25
N GLU A 6 -0.01 10.60 -36.86
CA GLU A 6 -0.93 9.53 -36.39
C GLU A 6 -0.37 8.91 -35.10
N GLU A 7 -1.09 9.10 -34.01
CA GLU A 7 -0.90 8.35 -32.76
C GLU A 7 -1.29 6.90 -32.99
N THR A 8 -0.33 6.00 -32.90
CA THR A 8 -0.48 4.58 -33.21
C THR A 8 -1.39 3.89 -32.20
N ALA A 9 -2.51 3.36 -32.70
CA ALA A 9 -3.51 2.53 -32.00
C ALA A 9 -2.96 1.22 -31.39
N GLY A 10 -1.67 0.94 -31.51
CA GLY A 10 -1.02 -0.29 -31.06
C GLY A 10 -0.87 -0.42 -29.53
N GLY A 11 -0.74 0.68 -28.80
CA GLY A 11 -0.54 0.66 -27.35
C GLY A 11 -1.76 0.21 -26.54
N HIS A 12 -2.95 0.62 -26.98
CA HIS A 12 -4.21 0.25 -26.30
C HIS A 12 -4.63 -1.22 -26.55
N ILE A 13 -4.25 -1.80 -27.68
CA ILE A 13 -4.57 -3.20 -27.99
C ILE A 13 -3.73 -4.14 -27.15
N MET A 14 -2.43 -3.86 -26.96
CA MET A 14 -1.56 -4.67 -26.12
C MET A 14 -1.94 -4.61 -24.62
N GLN A 15 -2.38 -3.44 -24.12
CA GLN A 15 -2.90 -3.32 -22.76
C GLN A 15 -4.22 -4.09 -22.55
N ARG A 16 -5.12 -4.07 -23.53
CA ARG A 16 -6.37 -4.85 -23.47
C ARG A 16 -6.12 -6.35 -23.56
N ILE A 17 -5.20 -6.80 -24.40
CA ILE A 17 -4.81 -8.21 -24.51
C ILE A 17 -4.16 -8.69 -23.21
N HIS A 18 -3.29 -7.88 -22.58
CA HIS A 18 -2.68 -8.22 -21.30
C HIS A 18 -3.73 -8.32 -20.18
N CYS A 19 -4.71 -7.42 -20.15
CA CYS A 19 -5.82 -7.45 -19.19
C CYS A 19 -6.77 -8.64 -19.43
N LEU A 20 -7.05 -9.01 -20.69
CA LEU A 20 -7.87 -10.16 -21.05
C LEU A 20 -7.18 -11.50 -20.75
N ILE A 21 -5.87 -11.58 -20.95
CA ILE A 21 -5.09 -12.78 -20.57
C ILE A 21 -5.09 -12.94 -19.04
N LEU A 22 -4.98 -11.87 -18.28
CA LEU A 22 -5.05 -11.92 -16.81
C LEU A 22 -6.46 -12.29 -16.32
N GLN A 23 -7.51 -11.85 -17.00
CA GLN A 23 -8.91 -12.22 -16.69
C GLN A 23 -9.24 -13.67 -17.11
N SER A 24 -8.72 -14.16 -18.23
CA SER A 24 -8.91 -15.55 -18.68
C SER A 24 -8.17 -16.57 -17.80
N ILE A 25 -7.06 -16.18 -17.16
CA ILE A 25 -6.34 -17.02 -16.20
C ILE A 25 -7.10 -17.11 -14.85
N SER A 26 -7.97 -16.13 -14.55
CA SER A 26 -8.78 -16.11 -13.33
C SER A 26 -9.99 -17.08 -13.36
N SER A 27 -10.34 -17.63 -14.50
CA SER A 27 -11.53 -18.51 -14.65
C SER A 27 -11.21 -19.98 -14.84
N MET A 28 -9.94 -20.37 -14.90
CA MET A 28 -9.54 -21.78 -14.99
C MET A 28 -8.86 -22.20 -13.70
N THR A 29 -9.57 -23.00 -12.91
CA THR A 29 -9.09 -23.76 -11.73
C THR A 29 -8.11 -22.99 -10.83
N GLU A 30 -8.48 -22.78 -9.57
CA GLU A 30 -7.63 -22.25 -8.50
C GLU A 30 -6.36 -23.10 -8.34
N SER A 31 -5.42 -22.96 -9.27
CA SER A 31 -4.07 -23.45 -9.03
C SER A 31 -3.47 -22.54 -7.95
N VAL A 32 -3.32 -23.08 -6.76
CA VAL A 32 -2.68 -22.39 -5.62
C VAL A 32 -1.31 -21.89 -6.10
N ARG A 33 -1.21 -20.57 -6.30
CA ARG A 33 0.03 -19.95 -6.74
C ARG A 33 0.93 -19.74 -5.53
N SER A 34 2.06 -20.41 -5.48
CA SER A 34 3.06 -20.20 -4.44
C SER A 34 4.22 -19.33 -4.93
N ILE A 35 4.69 -18.45 -4.07
CA ILE A 35 5.90 -17.66 -4.26
C ILE A 35 6.91 -18.06 -3.19
N TRP A 36 8.12 -18.37 -3.62
CA TRP A 36 9.23 -18.69 -2.73
C TRP A 36 10.09 -17.46 -2.50
N ILE A 37 10.26 -17.09 -1.24
CA ILE A 37 11.05 -15.93 -0.82
C ILE A 37 12.31 -16.42 -0.10
N VAL A 38 13.46 -15.97 -0.55
CA VAL A 38 14.75 -16.17 0.13
C VAL A 38 14.99 -14.96 1.03
N PRO A 39 14.94 -15.12 2.35
CA PRO A 39 15.17 -14.02 3.28
C PRO A 39 16.63 -13.53 3.20
N ALA A 40 16.85 -12.23 3.42
CA ALA A 40 18.18 -11.63 3.33
C ALA A 40 19.23 -12.22 4.32
N LYS A 41 18.75 -12.89 5.39
CA LYS A 41 19.60 -13.47 6.45
C LYS A 41 19.52 -15.00 6.53
N SER A 42 18.88 -15.65 5.57
CA SER A 42 18.72 -17.11 5.55
C SER A 42 18.98 -17.64 4.16
N ALA A 43 19.59 -18.83 4.08
CA ALA A 43 19.77 -19.56 2.83
C ALA A 43 18.51 -20.37 2.44
N CYS A 44 17.60 -20.60 3.39
CA CYS A 44 16.38 -21.38 3.16
C CYS A 44 15.29 -20.48 2.58
N ALA A 45 14.70 -20.91 1.47
CA ALA A 45 13.55 -20.24 0.88
C ALA A 45 12.27 -20.57 1.68
N GLU A 46 11.46 -19.57 1.92
CA GLU A 46 10.16 -19.67 2.58
C GLU A 46 9.04 -19.64 1.54
N GLU A 47 8.11 -20.56 1.64
CA GLU A 47 6.93 -20.61 0.77
C GLU A 47 5.85 -19.64 1.29
N VAL A 48 5.30 -18.86 0.38
CA VAL A 48 4.13 -17.98 0.60
C VAL A 48 3.06 -18.36 -0.41
N VAL A 49 1.92 -18.83 0.06
CA VAL A 49 0.77 -19.19 -0.77
C VAL A 49 -0.01 -17.92 -1.09
N VAL A 50 -0.07 -17.56 -2.37
CA VAL A 50 -0.71 -16.34 -2.85
C VAL A 50 -2.20 -16.55 -3.00
N GLY A 51 -2.99 -15.71 -2.36
CA GLY A 51 -4.44 -15.67 -2.45
C GLY A 51 -4.92 -14.54 -3.37
N ARG A 52 -5.96 -13.84 -2.92
CA ARG A 52 -6.63 -12.79 -3.67
C ARG A 52 -5.71 -11.60 -3.96
N LEU A 53 -5.69 -11.17 -5.22
CA LEU A 53 -5.01 -9.95 -5.62
C LEU A 53 -5.78 -8.73 -5.12
N LEU A 54 -5.14 -7.88 -4.32
CA LEU A 54 -5.74 -6.68 -3.75
C LEU A 54 -5.51 -5.44 -4.64
N ARG A 55 -4.29 -5.31 -5.18
CA ARG A 55 -3.91 -4.14 -5.97
C ARG A 55 -2.76 -4.44 -6.92
N VAL A 56 -2.86 -3.94 -8.14
CA VAL A 56 -1.76 -3.91 -9.11
C VAL A 56 -1.43 -2.46 -9.41
N LEU A 57 -0.19 -2.07 -9.20
CA LEU A 57 0.39 -0.85 -9.75
C LEU A 57 1.24 -1.28 -10.94
N SER A 58 0.66 -1.13 -12.15
CA SER A 58 1.25 -1.62 -13.39
C SER A 58 2.74 -1.35 -13.49
N GLY A 59 3.52 -2.41 -13.74
CA GLY A 59 4.98 -2.35 -13.87
C GLY A 59 5.75 -1.97 -12.60
N THR A 60 5.09 -1.84 -11.44
CA THR A 60 5.73 -1.35 -10.22
C THR A 60 5.62 -2.33 -9.06
N ARG A 61 4.40 -2.70 -8.68
CA ARG A 61 4.13 -3.45 -7.45
C ARG A 61 2.82 -4.23 -7.56
N GLU A 62 2.81 -5.45 -7.06
CA GLU A 62 1.62 -6.26 -6.81
C GLU A 62 1.42 -6.39 -5.30
N VAL A 63 0.18 -6.30 -4.85
CA VAL A 63 -0.22 -6.51 -3.46
C VAL A 63 -1.31 -7.57 -3.43
N SER A 64 -1.12 -8.63 -2.67
CA SER A 64 -2.05 -9.74 -2.56
C SER A 64 -2.28 -10.14 -1.11
N GLU A 65 -3.45 -10.64 -0.80
CA GLU A 65 -3.63 -11.49 0.36
C GLU A 65 -2.82 -12.77 0.13
N ALA A 66 -2.29 -13.34 1.18
CA ALA A 66 -1.52 -14.58 1.10
C ALA A 66 -1.60 -15.34 2.43
N SER A 67 -1.10 -16.58 2.43
CA SER A 67 -0.87 -17.35 3.65
C SER A 67 0.60 -17.69 3.78
N TRP A 68 1.14 -17.50 4.97
CA TRP A 68 2.51 -17.85 5.31
C TRP A 68 2.53 -18.56 6.66
N ARG A 69 3.04 -19.81 6.68
CA ARG A 69 3.06 -20.66 7.89
C ARG A 69 1.69 -20.80 8.57
N GLY A 70 0.62 -20.86 7.76
CA GLY A 70 -0.76 -20.99 8.26
C GLY A 70 -1.38 -19.68 8.77
N GLN A 71 -0.70 -18.54 8.66
CA GLN A 71 -1.20 -17.22 9.03
C GLN A 71 -1.62 -16.41 7.82
N ASP A 72 -2.71 -15.66 7.93
CA ASP A 72 -3.11 -14.68 6.93
C ASP A 72 -2.12 -13.50 6.92
N VAL A 73 -1.63 -13.18 5.74
CA VAL A 73 -0.63 -12.13 5.53
C VAL A 73 -0.95 -11.28 4.31
N VAL A 74 -0.28 -10.14 4.20
CA VAL A 74 -0.26 -9.32 2.99
C VAL A 74 1.11 -9.42 2.34
N LEU A 75 1.15 -9.86 1.08
CA LEU A 75 2.34 -9.97 0.27
C LEU A 75 2.45 -8.77 -0.67
N LYS A 76 3.57 -8.07 -0.64
CA LYS A 76 3.92 -7.02 -1.61
C LYS A 76 5.12 -7.48 -2.43
N VAL A 77 4.96 -7.60 -3.75
CA VAL A 77 6.03 -7.94 -4.70
C VAL A 77 6.36 -6.72 -5.55
N PHE A 78 7.63 -6.33 -5.55
CA PHE A 78 8.11 -5.16 -6.29
C PHE A 78 8.71 -5.60 -7.63
N CYS A 79 7.99 -5.31 -8.72
CA CYS A 79 8.29 -5.81 -10.07
C CYS A 79 9.07 -4.81 -10.93
N HIS A 80 9.21 -3.55 -10.51
CA HIS A 80 9.84 -2.52 -11.33
C HIS A 80 11.35 -2.77 -11.51
N ARG A 81 11.78 -2.85 -12.78
CA ARG A 81 13.15 -3.23 -13.13
C ARG A 81 14.24 -2.41 -12.41
N TRP A 82 14.09 -1.09 -12.32
CA TRP A 82 15.11 -0.17 -11.79
C TRP A 82 14.79 0.36 -10.39
N LYS A 83 13.52 0.53 -10.05
CA LYS A 83 13.09 1.17 -8.79
C LYS A 83 12.66 0.18 -7.70
N ALA A 84 12.49 -1.12 -8.02
CA ALA A 84 12.01 -2.13 -7.09
C ALA A 84 12.83 -2.18 -5.79
N ARG A 85 14.16 -2.16 -5.91
CA ARG A 85 15.06 -2.16 -4.75
C ARG A 85 14.84 -0.94 -3.86
N CYS A 86 14.67 0.25 -4.47
CA CYS A 86 14.45 1.48 -3.71
C CYS A 86 13.11 1.45 -2.97
N HIS A 87 12.03 1.01 -3.64
CA HIS A 87 10.70 0.86 -3.03
C HIS A 87 10.72 -0.17 -1.90
N TYR A 88 11.34 -1.32 -2.11
CA TYR A 88 11.53 -2.35 -1.09
C TYR A 88 12.23 -1.80 0.18
N TRP A 89 13.37 -1.11 0.02
CA TRP A 89 14.09 -0.55 1.16
C TRP A 89 13.35 0.58 1.87
N ARG A 90 12.58 1.40 1.13
CA ARG A 90 11.71 2.41 1.72
C ARG A 90 10.60 1.78 2.56
N GLU A 91 9.97 0.71 2.04
CA GLU A 91 8.95 -0.04 2.78
C GLU A 91 9.52 -0.61 4.09
N LEU A 92 10.64 -1.33 4.02
CA LEU A 92 11.28 -1.89 5.22
C LEU A 92 11.67 -0.83 6.23
N ARG A 93 12.25 0.28 5.75
CA ARG A 93 12.64 1.39 6.62
C ARG A 93 11.41 2.02 7.28
N GLY A 94 10.35 2.23 6.53
CA GLY A 94 9.10 2.81 7.04
C GLY A 94 8.49 1.97 8.14
N LEU A 95 8.31 0.66 7.92
CA LEU A 95 7.77 -0.28 8.90
C LEU A 95 8.61 -0.27 10.20
N ARG A 96 9.93 -0.37 10.09
CA ARG A 96 10.82 -0.37 11.25
C ARG A 96 10.78 0.95 12.02
N ARG A 97 10.82 2.08 11.30
CA ARG A 97 10.82 3.39 11.94
C ARG A 97 9.50 3.72 12.64
N LEU A 98 8.36 3.31 12.09
CA LEU A 98 7.08 3.45 12.78
C LEU A 98 7.04 2.62 14.05
N ALA A 99 7.47 1.35 13.99
CA ALA A 99 7.55 0.48 15.16
C ALA A 99 8.47 1.06 16.26
N GLU A 100 9.67 1.56 15.90
CA GLU A 100 10.61 2.22 16.83
C GLU A 100 10.01 3.46 17.49
N LEU A 101 9.15 4.20 16.80
CA LEU A 101 8.46 5.37 17.30
C LEU A 101 7.18 5.05 18.09
N GLY A 102 6.80 3.76 18.16
CA GLY A 102 5.61 3.29 18.85
C GLY A 102 4.30 3.48 18.07
N PHE A 103 4.37 3.76 16.77
CA PHE A 103 3.21 3.84 15.91
C PHE A 103 2.76 2.47 15.41
N ARG A 104 1.48 2.33 15.14
CA ARG A 104 0.90 1.11 14.62
C ARG A 104 0.98 1.07 13.10
N ALA A 105 1.57 0.02 12.59
CA ALA A 105 1.64 -0.35 11.19
C ALA A 105 1.64 -1.88 11.10
N PRO A 106 1.34 -2.48 9.93
CA PRO A 106 1.44 -3.93 9.78
C PRO A 106 2.82 -4.45 10.16
N VAL A 107 2.87 -5.51 10.99
CA VAL A 107 4.15 -6.08 11.45
C VAL A 107 4.87 -6.73 10.26
N LEU A 108 6.15 -6.44 10.11
CA LEU A 108 7.01 -7.09 9.12
C LEU A 108 7.31 -8.52 9.57
N LEU A 109 6.86 -9.51 8.80
CA LEU A 109 7.05 -10.93 9.08
C LEU A 109 8.19 -11.55 8.28
N LEU A 110 8.23 -11.27 6.96
CA LEU A 110 9.25 -11.82 6.07
C LEU A 110 9.63 -10.76 5.01
N SER A 111 10.88 -10.74 4.61
CA SER A 111 11.33 -9.91 3.50
C SER A 111 12.55 -10.51 2.83
N GLY A 112 12.62 -10.40 1.50
CA GLY A 112 13.71 -11.00 0.74
C GLY A 112 13.53 -10.89 -0.77
N ARG A 113 14.13 -11.83 -1.48
CA ARG A 113 13.98 -11.96 -2.94
C ARG A 113 13.20 -13.22 -3.28
N THR A 114 12.28 -13.12 -4.23
CA THR A 114 11.62 -14.30 -4.80
C THR A 114 12.62 -15.10 -5.64
N LYS A 115 12.32 -16.38 -5.89
CA LYS A 115 13.14 -17.21 -6.82
C LYS A 115 13.24 -16.60 -8.22
N GLN A 116 12.25 -15.79 -8.64
CA GLN A 116 12.26 -15.04 -9.90
C GLN A 116 13.10 -13.74 -9.83
N GLY A 117 13.72 -13.44 -8.68
CA GLY A 117 14.58 -12.28 -8.49
C GLY A 117 13.88 -10.98 -8.11
N HIS A 118 12.55 -10.97 -7.91
CA HIS A 118 11.81 -9.80 -7.44
C HIS A 118 12.01 -9.58 -5.93
N TRP A 119 11.93 -8.34 -5.49
CA TRP A 119 11.92 -8.01 -4.06
C TRP A 119 10.51 -8.24 -3.51
N ALA A 120 10.41 -8.79 -2.30
CA ALA A 120 9.14 -9.07 -1.65
C ALA A 120 9.15 -8.72 -0.16
N VAL A 121 8.01 -8.25 0.32
CA VAL A 121 7.74 -7.96 1.73
C VAL A 121 6.44 -8.65 2.12
N VAL A 122 6.46 -9.37 3.23
CA VAL A 122 5.29 -10.01 3.83
C VAL A 122 5.04 -9.34 5.17
N THR A 123 3.83 -8.83 5.36
CA THR A 123 3.38 -8.24 6.62
C THR A 123 2.18 -9.00 7.15
N GLU A 124 1.89 -8.87 8.43
CA GLU A 124 0.64 -9.36 8.97
C GLU A 124 -0.56 -8.76 8.21
N LYS A 125 -1.63 -9.53 8.08
CA LYS A 125 -2.95 -9.02 7.71
C LYS A 125 -3.64 -8.57 8.99
N ILE A 126 -3.99 -7.29 9.07
CA ILE A 126 -4.70 -6.75 10.23
C ILE A 126 -6.14 -7.26 10.15
N ALA A 127 -6.47 -8.23 11.03
CA ALA A 127 -7.82 -8.79 11.10
C ALA A 127 -8.82 -7.74 11.59
N ASP A 128 -10.07 -7.84 11.13
CA ASP A 128 -11.20 -7.00 11.54
C ASP A 128 -10.93 -5.49 11.42
N ALA A 129 -10.09 -5.10 10.45
CA ALA A 129 -9.77 -3.72 10.18
C ALA A 129 -10.24 -3.32 8.77
N PHE A 130 -10.74 -2.11 8.65
CA PHE A 130 -11.21 -1.52 7.39
C PHE A 130 -10.34 -0.33 7.02
N THR A 131 -10.15 -0.09 5.72
CA THR A 131 -9.47 1.14 5.30
C THR A 131 -10.33 2.36 5.62
N GLY A 132 -9.71 3.50 5.90
CA GLY A 132 -10.45 4.74 6.09
C GLY A 132 -11.34 5.09 4.89
N LEU A 133 -10.95 4.66 3.69
CA LEU A 133 -11.75 4.82 2.48
C LEU A 133 -13.00 3.94 2.51
N ASP A 134 -12.89 2.67 2.94
CA ASP A 134 -14.04 1.78 3.05
C ASP A 134 -15.03 2.29 4.09
N ILE A 135 -14.53 2.74 5.24
CA ILE A 135 -15.36 3.35 6.30
C ILE A 135 -16.05 4.61 5.79
N TRP A 136 -15.32 5.49 5.07
CA TRP A 136 -15.88 6.71 4.48
C TRP A 136 -17.03 6.43 3.51
N ARG A 137 -16.86 5.40 2.66
CA ARG A 137 -17.89 5.00 1.68
C ARG A 137 -19.11 4.37 2.33
N GLN A 138 -18.93 3.65 3.44
CA GLN A 138 -20.01 3.00 4.19
C GLN A 138 -20.70 3.95 5.19
N ALA A 139 -20.09 5.10 5.49
CA ALA A 139 -20.65 6.07 6.42
C ALA A 139 -21.93 6.71 5.85
N GLU A 140 -23.04 6.49 6.55
CA GLU A 140 -24.38 6.98 6.19
C GLU A 140 -24.62 8.42 6.67
N THR A 141 -23.92 8.82 7.74
CA THR A 141 -24.12 10.14 8.37
C THR A 141 -22.85 10.98 8.33
N VAL A 142 -23.05 12.30 8.49
CA VAL A 142 -21.94 13.27 8.57
C VAL A 142 -21.12 13.02 9.84
N GLU A 143 -21.78 12.67 10.93
CA GLU A 143 -21.13 12.40 12.22
C GLU A 143 -20.13 11.25 12.11
N GLN A 144 -20.50 10.14 11.46
CA GLN A 144 -19.60 9.00 11.22
C GLN A 144 -18.36 9.41 10.41
N LYS A 145 -18.53 10.27 9.40
CA LYS A 145 -17.42 10.80 8.60
C LYS A 145 -16.51 11.72 9.42
N VAL A 146 -17.11 12.56 10.27
CA VAL A 146 -16.36 13.45 11.17
C VAL A 146 -15.57 12.63 12.19
N ASP A 147 -16.16 11.60 12.79
CA ASP A 147 -15.49 10.74 13.76
C ASP A 147 -14.27 10.04 13.13
N LEU A 148 -14.42 9.49 11.93
CA LEU A 148 -13.30 8.93 11.17
C LEU A 148 -12.17 9.93 10.96
N LEU A 149 -12.50 11.15 10.52
CA LEU A 149 -11.51 12.19 10.29
C LEU A 149 -10.82 12.64 11.58
N CYS A 150 -11.57 12.72 12.68
CA CYS A 150 -10.99 13.03 13.99
C CYS A 150 -9.99 11.99 14.45
N GLN A 151 -10.29 10.68 14.28
CA GLN A 151 -9.36 9.60 14.62
C GLN A 151 -8.09 9.66 13.78
N ILE A 152 -8.22 9.82 12.46
CA ILE A 152 -7.06 9.93 11.56
C ILE A 152 -6.26 11.21 11.85
N ALA A 153 -6.91 12.34 12.11
CA ALA A 153 -6.24 13.58 12.45
C ALA A 153 -5.48 13.50 13.79
N ALA A 154 -6.03 12.80 14.77
CA ALA A 154 -5.35 12.56 16.05
C ALA A 154 -4.07 11.74 15.87
N GLU A 155 -4.12 10.65 15.07
CA GLU A 155 -2.94 9.85 14.73
C GLU A 155 -1.91 10.69 13.95
N LEU A 156 -2.36 11.47 12.96
CA LEU A 156 -1.49 12.36 12.19
C LEU A 156 -0.83 13.42 13.07
N ALA A 157 -1.54 13.98 14.05
CA ALA A 157 -0.96 14.90 15.02
C ALA A 157 0.14 14.23 15.87
N CYS A 158 -0.02 12.95 16.21
CA CYS A 158 1.04 12.17 16.88
C CYS A 158 2.24 11.98 15.95
N HIS A 159 2.02 11.64 14.68
CA HIS A 159 3.07 11.57 13.65
C HIS A 159 3.85 12.88 13.56
N HIS A 160 3.16 14.01 13.44
CA HIS A 160 3.77 15.33 13.32
C HIS A 160 4.63 15.69 14.56
N ARG A 161 4.16 15.36 15.77
CA ARG A 161 4.95 15.54 17.00
C ARG A 161 6.25 14.75 17.01
N LYS A 162 6.29 13.59 16.36
CA LYS A 162 7.50 12.75 16.21
C LYS A 162 8.28 13.03 14.92
N GLY A 163 7.85 14.02 14.13
CA GLY A 163 8.51 14.43 12.89
C GLY A 163 8.30 13.47 11.71
N VAL A 164 7.19 12.74 11.72
CA VAL A 164 6.78 11.85 10.63
C VAL A 164 5.85 12.61 9.69
N THR A 165 6.10 12.52 8.38
CA THR A 165 5.21 13.04 7.32
C THR A 165 5.00 11.97 6.27
N GLN A 166 3.87 12.03 5.55
CA GLN A 166 3.55 11.13 4.45
C GLN A 166 3.33 11.96 3.17
N ALA A 167 4.06 11.63 2.11
CA ALA A 167 3.99 12.41 0.86
C ALA A 167 2.64 12.22 0.16
N ASP A 168 2.13 10.98 0.13
CA ASP A 168 0.84 10.60 -0.44
C ASP A 168 -0.19 10.42 0.69
N LEU A 169 -0.61 11.54 1.27
CA LEU A 169 -1.49 11.53 2.44
C LEU A 169 -2.96 11.55 2.03
N HIS A 170 -3.66 10.46 2.27
CA HIS A 170 -5.11 10.32 2.07
C HIS A 170 -5.70 9.28 3.05
N ILE A 171 -7.02 9.31 3.26
CA ILE A 171 -7.70 8.44 4.24
C ILE A 171 -7.53 6.94 3.96
N GLY A 172 -7.38 6.53 2.70
CA GLY A 172 -7.14 5.14 2.32
C GLY A 172 -5.75 4.59 2.72
N ASN A 173 -4.84 5.45 3.19
CA ASN A 173 -3.54 5.03 3.74
C ASN A 173 -3.60 4.78 5.27
N PHE A 174 -4.80 4.75 5.82
CA PHE A 174 -5.06 4.34 7.20
C PHE A 174 -6.01 3.17 7.23
N MET A 175 -5.80 2.24 8.16
CA MET A 175 -6.77 1.21 8.52
C MET A 175 -7.19 1.42 9.96
N LEU A 176 -8.46 1.13 10.26
CA LEU A 176 -9.00 1.27 11.60
C LEU A 176 -9.59 -0.07 12.06
N ARG A 177 -9.30 -0.41 13.32
CA ARG A 177 -9.91 -1.50 14.05
C ARG A 177 -10.44 -0.96 15.37
N GLY A 178 -11.75 -0.67 15.43
CA GLY A 178 -12.31 0.17 16.49
C GLY A 178 -11.62 1.53 16.52
N ASP A 179 -11.14 1.93 17.69
CA ASP A 179 -10.44 3.22 17.91
C ASP A 179 -8.94 3.17 17.55
N VAL A 180 -8.45 2.05 17.06
CA VAL A 180 -7.02 1.86 16.75
C VAL A 180 -6.74 2.13 15.30
N VAL A 181 -5.91 3.14 15.04
CA VAL A 181 -5.49 3.54 13.70
C VAL A 181 -4.14 2.91 13.36
N PHE A 182 -4.05 2.30 12.18
CA PHE A 182 -2.83 1.74 11.61
C PHE A 182 -2.45 2.52 10.36
N SER A 183 -1.18 2.86 10.23
CA SER A 183 -0.64 3.55 9.05
C SER A 183 -0.22 2.56 7.97
N LEU A 184 -0.68 2.80 6.74
CA LEU A 184 -0.31 2.05 5.54
C LEU A 184 0.60 2.89 4.64
N ASP A 185 1.09 2.26 3.56
CA ASP A 185 1.96 2.83 2.51
C ASP A 185 3.16 3.61 3.08
N VAL A 186 3.82 2.97 4.02
CA VAL A 186 4.93 3.52 4.82
C VAL A 186 6.17 3.88 3.97
N ALA A 187 6.26 3.38 2.73
CA ALA A 187 7.33 3.71 1.79
C ALA A 187 7.36 5.19 1.39
N GLN A 188 6.23 5.88 1.52
CA GLN A 188 6.09 7.31 1.22
C GLN A 188 6.30 8.21 2.46
N MET A 189 6.65 7.62 3.60
CA MET A 189 6.88 8.38 4.83
C MET A 189 8.31 8.91 4.93
N SER A 190 8.41 10.09 5.53
CA SER A 190 9.68 10.74 5.88
C SER A 190 9.77 10.93 7.39
N PHE A 191 10.97 10.72 7.94
CA PHE A 191 11.26 10.74 9.38
C PHE A 191 12.30 11.80 9.67
N ARG A 192 11.92 12.92 10.28
CA ARG A 192 12.78 14.10 10.48
C ARG A 192 13.48 14.13 11.83
N GLY A 193 13.07 13.26 12.79
CA GLY A 193 13.62 13.20 14.14
C GLY A 193 13.32 14.42 15.03
N ARG A 194 12.50 15.36 14.59
CA ARG A 194 12.02 16.53 15.33
C ARG A 194 10.59 16.86 14.94
N PRO A 195 9.78 17.49 15.82
CA PRO A 195 8.41 17.89 15.51
C PRO A 195 8.33 18.75 14.26
N LEU A 196 7.23 18.60 13.52
CA LEU A 196 6.93 19.45 12.39
C LEU A 196 6.66 20.89 12.85
N ARG A 197 7.01 21.86 11.99
CA ARG A 197 6.55 23.22 12.15
C ARG A 197 5.05 23.30 11.89
N ARG A 198 4.34 24.18 12.59
CA ARG A 198 2.87 24.37 12.46
C ARG A 198 2.41 24.47 11.01
N ARG A 199 3.12 25.24 10.18
CA ARG A 199 2.78 25.38 8.75
C ARG A 199 2.79 24.04 8.01
N ALA A 200 3.85 23.22 8.19
CA ALA A 200 3.94 21.91 7.55
C ALA A 200 2.84 20.95 8.03
N SER A 201 2.44 21.01 9.29
CA SER A 201 1.33 20.22 9.82
C SER A 201 -0.01 20.64 9.19
N ILE A 202 -0.23 21.94 8.99
CA ILE A 202 -1.44 22.46 8.33
C ILE A 202 -1.45 22.05 6.85
N GLU A 203 -0.32 22.13 6.16
CA GLU A 203 -0.19 21.71 4.75
C GLU A 203 -0.51 20.23 4.57
N ASP A 204 -0.08 19.35 5.49
CA ASP A 204 -0.42 17.92 5.45
C ASP A 204 -1.92 17.68 5.74
N LEU A 205 -2.51 18.38 6.72
CA LEU A 205 -3.95 18.30 6.96
C LEU A 205 -4.77 18.80 5.78
N ALA A 206 -4.34 19.85 5.12
CA ALA A 206 -4.98 20.37 3.91
C ALA A 206 -4.97 19.35 2.78
N LYS A 207 -3.87 18.59 2.60
CA LYS A 207 -3.79 17.48 1.63
C LYS A 207 -4.80 16.39 1.97
N LEU A 208 -4.88 15.98 3.25
CA LEU A 208 -5.84 14.96 3.68
C LEU A 208 -7.27 15.36 3.33
N LEU A 209 -7.64 16.62 3.58
CA LEU A 209 -8.98 17.15 3.32
C LEU A 209 -9.24 17.36 1.81
N SER A 210 -8.25 17.79 1.03
CA SER A 210 -8.42 18.01 -0.41
C SER A 210 -8.77 16.73 -1.16
N CYS A 211 -8.27 15.59 -0.70
CA CYS A 211 -8.59 14.28 -1.29
C CYS A 211 -10.05 13.84 -1.07
N LEU A 212 -10.79 14.45 -0.15
CA LEU A 212 -12.18 14.04 0.17
C LEU A 212 -13.20 14.55 -0.85
N GLY A 213 -12.89 15.60 -1.60
CA GLY A 213 -13.77 16.21 -2.60
C GLY A 213 -13.49 15.81 -4.05
N ASP A 214 -12.50 14.98 -4.30
CA ASP A 214 -12.08 14.62 -5.66
C ASP A 214 -12.44 13.16 -5.99
N ASP A 215 -13.59 12.96 -6.68
CA ASP A 215 -14.03 11.61 -7.11
C ASP A 215 -13.01 10.91 -8.01
N LYS A 216 -12.20 11.67 -8.77
CA LYS A 216 -11.14 11.14 -9.61
C LYS A 216 -10.00 10.50 -8.81
N PHE A 217 -9.78 10.97 -7.59
CA PHE A 217 -8.74 10.41 -6.72
C PHE A 217 -9.08 8.98 -6.25
N TRP A 218 -10.38 8.66 -6.20
CA TRP A 218 -10.88 7.38 -5.68
C TRP A 218 -11.05 6.30 -6.73
N GLY A 219 -10.78 6.60 -8.02
CA GLY A 219 -10.81 5.61 -9.11
C GLY A 219 -12.21 5.06 -9.41
N ILE A 220 -13.24 5.92 -9.26
CA ILE A 220 -14.63 5.65 -9.65
C ILE A 220 -14.83 6.06 -11.11
#